data_145e4c6b3bbabbf0a651ab1d615b54b7
#
_entry.id   145e4c6b3bbabbf0a651ab1d615b54b7
#
_cell.length_a   1.000
_cell.length_b   1.000
_cell.length_c   1.000
_cell.angle_alpha   90.00
_cell.angle_beta   90.00
_cell.angle_gamma   90.00
#
_symmetry.space_group_name_H-M   'P 1'
#
loop_
_entity.id
_entity.type
_entity.pdbx_description
1 polymer ?
#
loop_
_entity_poly.entity_id
_entity_poly.type
_entity_poly.pdbx_seq_one_letter_code
_entity_poly.pdbx_strand_id
1 'polypeptide(L)' 'MEVSNEALRKFDEELNLLRRNIANGQADNYANYKQLVGRIQGVEWAEEVLKSIIKKMYEGEEQ' A
#
# COMPACT_ATOMS: atom_id res chain seq x y z
N MET A 1 -11.57 10.71 -9.08
CA MET A 1 -10.28 11.19 -9.58
C MET A 1 -9.46 10.04 -10.13
N GLU A 2 -9.11 10.12 -11.40
CA GLU A 2 -8.38 9.04 -12.06
C GLU A 2 -6.98 8.82 -11.49
N VAL A 3 -6.27 9.91 -11.19
CA VAL A 3 -4.92 9.82 -10.64
C VAL A 3 -4.92 9.12 -9.30
N SER A 4 -5.89 9.44 -8.44
CA SER A 4 -6.00 8.81 -7.12
C SER A 4 -6.34 7.34 -7.23
N ASN A 5 -7.25 6.99 -8.14
CA ASN A 5 -7.62 5.59 -8.37
C ASN A 5 -6.44 4.79 -8.92
N GLU A 6 -5.66 5.40 -9.81
CA GLU A 6 -4.46 4.78 -10.34
C GLU A 6 -3.44 4.51 -9.25
N ALA A 7 -3.23 5.49 -8.35
CA ALA A 7 -2.29 5.33 -7.25
C ALA A 7 -2.73 4.22 -6.29
N LEU A 8 -4.01 4.18 -5.95
CA LEU A 8 -4.54 3.13 -5.08
C LEU A 8 -4.38 1.74 -5.70
N ARG A 9 -4.63 1.65 -7.00
CA ARG A 9 -4.47 0.40 -7.72
C ARG A 9 -3.01 -0.07 -7.69
N LYS A 10 -2.08 0.86 -7.86
CA LYS A 10 -0.65 0.55 -7.80
C LYS A 10 -0.24 0.06 -6.42
N PHE A 11 -0.76 0.67 -5.37
CA PHE A 11 -0.49 0.23 -4.00
C PHE A 11 -1.03 -1.20 -3.78
N ASP A 12 -2.24 -1.48 -4.25
CA ASP A 12 -2.81 -2.81 -4.12
C ASP A 12 -2.01 -3.86 -4.87
N GLU A 13 -1.55 -3.53 -6.07
CA GLU A 13 -0.69 -4.42 -6.85
C GLU A 13 0.60 -4.74 -6.09
N GLU A 14 1.23 -3.72 -5.52
CA GLU A 14 2.47 -3.88 -4.77
C GLU A 14 2.24 -4.73 -3.52
N LEU A 15 1.15 -4.50 -2.79
CA LEU A 15 0.82 -5.29 -1.61
C LEU A 15 0.61 -6.76 -1.98
N ASN A 16 -0.11 -7.01 -3.05
CA ASN A 16 -0.35 -8.38 -3.49
C ASN A 16 0.94 -9.08 -3.89
N LEU A 17 1.83 -8.36 -4.55
CA LEU A 17 3.13 -8.90 -4.92
C LEU A 17 3.97 -9.24 -3.69
N LEU A 18 4.03 -8.33 -2.72
CA LEU A 18 4.80 -8.55 -1.51
C LEU A 18 4.28 -9.72 -0.70
N ARG A 19 2.95 -9.81 -0.55
CA ARG A 19 2.32 -10.92 0.16
C ARG A 19 2.58 -12.25 -0.54
N ARG A 20 2.54 -12.25 -1.85
CA ARG A 20 2.80 -13.44 -2.65
C ARG A 20 4.24 -13.90 -2.49
N ASN A 21 5.18 -12.96 -2.44
CA ASN A 21 6.59 -13.28 -2.23
C ASN A 21 6.81 -13.98 -0.89
N ILE A 22 6.12 -13.54 0.15
CA ILE A 22 6.20 -14.19 1.45
C ILE A 22 5.61 -15.60 1.38
N ALA A 23 4.44 -15.73 0.77
CA ALA A 23 3.75 -17.02 0.66
C ALA A 23 4.54 -18.04 -0.14
N ASN A 24 5.32 -17.58 -1.12
CA ASN A 24 6.11 -18.47 -1.98
C ASN A 24 7.50 -18.77 -1.43
N GLY A 25 7.77 -18.36 -0.18
CA GLY A 25 9.04 -18.67 0.44
C GLY A 25 10.19 -17.77 0.00
N GLN A 26 9.90 -16.62 -0.57
CA GLN A 26 10.93 -15.66 -0.95
C GLN A 26 11.65 -15.11 0.26
N ALA A 27 11.00 -15.14 1.42
CA ALA A 27 11.59 -14.74 2.68
C ALA A 27 12.21 -15.98 3.34
N ASP A 28 13.40 -16.35 2.91
CA ASP A 28 14.05 -17.59 3.33
C ASP A 28 14.79 -17.47 4.66
N ASN A 29 14.83 -16.28 5.26
CA ASN A 29 15.35 -16.09 6.60
C ASN A 29 14.59 -14.97 7.31
N TYR A 30 14.82 -14.84 8.61
CA TYR A 30 14.08 -13.91 9.45
C TYR A 30 14.31 -12.45 9.02
N ALA A 31 15.55 -12.11 8.64
CA ALA A 31 15.85 -10.73 8.23
C ALA A 31 15.08 -10.36 6.96
N ASN A 32 15.05 -11.26 5.98
CA ASN A 32 14.30 -11.03 4.74
C ASN A 32 12.80 -10.96 5.00
N TYR A 33 12.29 -11.82 5.89
CA TYR A 33 10.89 -11.78 6.28
C TYR A 33 10.52 -10.43 6.89
N LYS A 34 11.34 -9.95 7.84
CA LYS A 34 11.11 -8.67 8.49
C LYS A 34 11.13 -7.52 7.49
N GLN A 35 12.05 -7.58 6.52
CA GLN A 35 12.14 -6.55 5.50
C GLN A 35 10.87 -6.51 4.64
N LEU A 36 10.37 -7.67 4.24
CA LEU A 36 9.13 -7.74 3.45
C LEU A 36 7.93 -7.23 4.24
N VAL A 37 7.83 -7.62 5.51
CA VAL A 37 6.76 -7.13 6.38
C VAL A 37 6.82 -5.61 6.51
N GLY A 38 8.04 -5.07 6.67
CA GLY A 38 8.22 -3.62 6.74
C GLY A 38 7.76 -2.91 5.48
N ARG A 39 8.05 -3.49 4.32
CA ARG A 39 7.57 -2.94 3.04
C ARG A 39 6.06 -2.95 2.95
N ILE A 40 5.43 -4.05 3.35
CA ILE A 40 3.97 -4.14 3.35
C ILE A 40 3.37 -3.06 4.24
N GLN A 41 3.90 -2.90 5.45
CA GLN A 41 3.43 -1.88 6.38
C GLN A 41 3.61 -0.48 5.83
N GLY A 42 4.75 -0.24 5.16
CA GLY A 42 5.00 1.06 4.53
C GLY A 42 4.01 1.38 3.42
N VAL A 43 3.71 0.41 2.58
CA VAL A 43 2.74 0.61 1.48
C VAL A 43 1.34 0.80 2.05
N GLU A 44 0.97 0.03 3.06
CA GLU A 44 -0.33 0.18 3.72
C GLU A 44 -0.49 1.56 4.35
N TRP A 45 0.56 2.05 5.00
CA TRP A 45 0.56 3.40 5.57
C TRP A 45 0.38 4.45 4.48
N ALA A 46 1.12 4.31 3.37
CA ALA A 46 1.01 5.25 2.26
C ALA A 46 -0.39 5.26 1.66
N GLU A 47 -0.99 4.08 1.54
CA GLU A 47 -2.36 3.96 1.04
C GLU A 47 -3.35 4.67 1.94
N GLU A 48 -3.22 4.50 3.26
CA GLU A 48 -4.08 5.18 4.22
C GLU A 48 -3.92 6.69 4.17
N VAL A 49 -2.69 7.17 4.05
CA VAL A 49 -2.43 8.60 3.93
C VAL A 49 -3.10 9.15 2.67
N LEU A 50 -2.96 8.45 1.56
CA LEU A 50 -3.57 8.88 0.31
C LEU A 50 -5.10 8.93 0.43
N LYS A 51 -5.69 7.92 1.03
CA LYS A 51 -7.14 7.88 1.25
C LYS A 51 -7.61 9.04 2.13
N SER A 52 -6.84 9.37 3.15
CA SER A 52 -7.15 10.52 4.02
C SER A 52 -7.13 11.83 3.25
N ILE A 53 -6.12 12.01 2.39
CA ILE A 53 -6.00 13.21 1.58
C ILE A 53 -7.18 13.34 0.62
N ILE A 54 -7.53 12.25 -0.04
CA ILE A 54 -8.67 12.21 -0.96
C ILE A 54 -9.95 12.60 -0.23
N LYS A 55 -10.18 12.01 0.94
CA LYS A 55 -11.37 12.30 1.74
C LYS A 55 -11.44 13.79 2.09
N LYS A 56 -10.34 14.38 2.51
CA LYS A 56 -10.30 15.80 2.85
C LYS A 56 -10.59 16.67 1.63
N MET A 57 -10.11 16.28 0.46
CA MET A 57 -10.38 17.03 -0.76
C MET A 57 -11.86 17.02 -1.08
N TYR A 58 -12.52 15.88 -0.97
CA TYR A 58 -13.96 15.79 -1.22
C TYR A 58 -14.76 16.59 -0.19
N GLU A 59 -14.38 16.50 1.07
CA GLU A 59 -15.06 17.27 2.12
C GLU A 59 -14.92 18.77 1.89
N GLY A 60 -13.75 19.20 1.42
CA GLY A 60 -13.51 20.60 1.08
C GLY A 60 -14.38 21.07 -0.09
N GLU A 61 -14.59 20.21 -1.07
CA GLU A 61 -15.43 20.54 -2.23
C GLU A 61 -16.89 20.70 -1.85
N GLU A 62 -17.36 19.96 -0.85
CA GLU A 62 -18.74 20.04 -0.42
C GLU A 62 -19.07 21.31 0.35
N GLN A 63 -18.07 22.00 0.84
CA GLN A 63 -18.26 23.24 1.60
C GLN A 63 -18.19 24.45 0.68
#